data_cf404ad10ed2dbd5aa20f51c4cfff96d
#
_entry.id   cf404ad10ed2dbd5aa20f51c4cfff96d
#
_cell.length_a   1.000
_cell.length_b   1.000
_cell.length_c   1.000
_cell.angle_alpha   90.00
_cell.angle_beta   90.00
_cell.angle_gamma   90.00
#
_symmetry.space_group_name_H-M   'P 1'
#
loop_
_entity.id
_entity.type
_entity.pdbx_description
1 polymer ?
#
loop_
_entity_poly.entity_id
_entity_poly.type
_entity_poly.pdbx_seq_one_letter_code
_entity_poly.pdbx_strand_id
1 'polypeptide(L)'
;MPRVDITLNGRNYLIGCEEGQEARLRQLAGYFEGQVRAVAARAPLAGEGQTLAMAALLVTDQLFDLKAEYDALAAAPRQPVPPAGMAPEDEEMVVAAVDHLAKRIEDIAARLERA
;
A
#
# COMPACT_ATOMS: atom_id res chain seq x y z
N MET A 1 26.96 -5.67 -5.05
CA MET A 1 25.55 -5.37 -5.05
C MET A 1 24.80 -6.57 -4.50
N PRO A 2 24.10 -6.44 -3.37
CA PRO A 2 23.38 -7.57 -2.80
C PRO A 2 22.28 -8.04 -3.75
N ARG A 3 21.98 -9.33 -3.66
CA ARG A 3 20.92 -9.95 -4.43
C ARG A 3 19.99 -10.70 -3.50
N VAL A 4 18.70 -10.62 -3.77
CA VAL A 4 17.67 -11.31 -2.98
C VAL A 4 16.91 -12.25 -3.91
N ASP A 5 16.75 -13.48 -3.45
CA ASP A 5 15.93 -14.46 -4.14
C ASP A 5 14.48 -14.28 -3.71
N ILE A 6 13.60 -13.97 -4.65
CA ILE A 6 12.17 -13.83 -4.40
C ILE A 6 11.40 -14.90 -5.16
N THR A 7 10.28 -15.30 -4.60
CA THR A 7 9.41 -16.32 -5.21
C THR A 7 8.09 -15.66 -5.62
N LEU A 8 7.73 -15.79 -6.89
CA LEU A 8 6.47 -15.31 -7.44
C LEU A 8 5.80 -16.46 -8.18
N ASN A 9 4.64 -16.87 -7.71
CA ASN A 9 3.84 -17.93 -8.31
C ASN A 9 4.65 -19.24 -8.51
N GLY A 10 5.44 -19.60 -7.51
CA GLY A 10 6.26 -20.82 -7.52
C GLY A 10 7.56 -20.71 -8.30
N ARG A 11 7.88 -19.56 -8.87
CA ARG A 11 9.13 -19.32 -9.59
C ARG A 11 10.04 -18.39 -8.81
N ASN A 12 11.32 -18.67 -8.85
CA ASN A 12 12.34 -17.91 -8.16
C ASN A 12 12.97 -16.87 -9.10
N TYR A 13 13.14 -15.67 -8.58
CA TYR A 13 13.78 -14.57 -9.28
C TYR A 13 14.87 -13.98 -8.41
N LEU A 14 16.05 -13.82 -8.97
CA LEU A 14 17.16 -13.21 -8.27
C LEU A 14 17.20 -11.72 -8.62
N ILE A 15 16.93 -10.87 -7.63
CA ILE A 15 16.79 -9.44 -7.83
C ILE A 15 17.92 -8.72 -7.11
N GLY A 16 18.63 -7.84 -7.83
CA GLY A 16 19.63 -6.96 -7.25
C GLY A 16 18.98 -5.83 -6.47
N CYS A 17 19.59 -5.44 -5.37
CA CYS A 17 19.14 -4.32 -4.57
C CYS A 17 20.33 -3.56 -3.98
N GLU A 18 20.08 -2.41 -3.39
CA GLU A 18 21.09 -1.65 -2.68
C GLU A 18 21.34 -2.25 -1.30
N GLU A 19 22.53 -2.02 -0.76
CA GLU A 19 22.87 -2.47 0.59
C GLU A 19 21.88 -1.88 1.61
N GLY A 20 21.41 -2.74 2.51
CA GLY A 20 20.43 -2.35 3.52
C GLY A 20 18.99 -2.41 3.05
N GLN A 21 18.73 -2.71 1.78
CA GLN A 21 17.36 -2.77 1.22
C GLN A 21 16.82 -4.19 1.09
N GLU A 22 17.57 -5.20 1.51
CA GLU A 22 17.18 -6.60 1.35
C GLU A 22 15.87 -6.93 2.07
N ALA A 23 15.73 -6.50 3.32
CA ALA A 23 14.51 -6.74 4.09
C ALA A 23 13.30 -6.03 3.48
N ARG A 24 13.50 -4.82 3.00
CA ARG A 24 12.45 -4.06 2.32
C ARG A 24 12.01 -4.76 1.04
N LEU A 25 12.96 -5.23 0.24
CA LEU A 25 12.66 -5.95 -0.99
C LEU A 25 11.87 -7.23 -0.73
N ARG A 26 12.24 -8.00 0.31
CA ARG A 26 11.50 -9.20 0.69
C ARG A 26 10.07 -8.87 1.11
N GLN A 27 9.87 -7.79 1.82
CA GLN A 27 8.55 -7.32 2.24
C GLN A 27 7.69 -6.95 1.01
N LEU A 28 8.26 -6.22 0.07
CA LEU A 28 7.59 -5.84 -1.16
C LEU A 28 7.25 -7.08 -2.00
N ALA A 29 8.19 -8.01 -2.11
CA ALA A 29 8.00 -9.25 -2.86
C ALA A 29 6.90 -10.12 -2.26
N GLY A 30 6.82 -10.20 -0.93
CA GLY A 30 5.76 -10.94 -0.24
C GLY A 30 4.37 -10.39 -0.55
N TYR A 31 4.23 -9.08 -0.53
CA TYR A 31 2.97 -8.44 -0.90
C TYR A 31 2.62 -8.71 -2.37
N PHE A 32 3.58 -8.51 -3.25
CA PHE A 32 3.35 -8.73 -4.68
C PHE A 32 3.03 -10.19 -5.01
N GLU A 33 3.66 -11.13 -4.32
CA GLU A 33 3.35 -12.55 -4.48
C GLU A 33 1.89 -12.85 -4.17
N GLY A 34 1.33 -12.24 -3.13
CA GLY A 34 -0.09 -12.37 -2.81
C GLY A 34 -0.98 -11.91 -3.96
N GLN A 35 -0.62 -10.81 -4.61
CA GLN A 35 -1.34 -10.30 -5.78
C GLN A 35 -1.22 -11.23 -6.98
N VAL A 36 -0.04 -11.77 -7.22
CA VAL A 36 0.21 -12.73 -8.31
C VAL A 36 -0.63 -13.99 -8.11
N ARG A 37 -0.69 -14.52 -6.90
CA ARG A 37 -1.50 -15.70 -6.58
C ARG A 37 -2.98 -15.45 -6.79
N ALA A 38 -3.48 -14.29 -6.41
CA ALA A 38 -4.88 -13.92 -6.61
C ALA A 38 -5.23 -13.87 -8.10
N VAL A 39 -4.35 -13.31 -8.91
CA VAL A 39 -4.53 -13.26 -10.37
C VAL A 39 -4.46 -14.66 -10.98
N ALA A 40 -3.49 -15.46 -10.56
CA ALA A 40 -3.32 -16.83 -11.05
C ALA A 40 -4.55 -17.70 -10.76
N ALA A 41 -5.19 -17.49 -9.61
CA ALA A 41 -6.42 -18.21 -9.25
C ALA A 41 -7.59 -17.85 -10.17
N ARG A 42 -7.64 -16.60 -10.65
CA ARG A 42 -8.70 -16.13 -11.56
C ARG A 42 -8.44 -16.47 -13.02
N ALA A 43 -7.17 -16.60 -13.39
CA ALA A 43 -6.76 -16.86 -14.77
C ALA A 43 -5.72 -18.00 -14.80
N PRO A 44 -6.13 -19.23 -14.47
CA PRO A 44 -5.18 -20.35 -14.32
C PRO A 44 -4.48 -20.75 -15.61
N LEU A 45 -5.04 -20.39 -16.76
CA LEU A 45 -4.46 -20.70 -18.07
C LEU A 45 -3.58 -19.58 -18.63
N ALA A 46 -3.46 -18.47 -17.93
CA ALA A 46 -2.59 -17.38 -18.36
C ALA A 46 -1.12 -17.78 -18.21
N GLY A 47 -0.31 -17.35 -19.16
CA GLY A 47 1.14 -17.54 -19.08
C GLY A 47 1.76 -16.67 -17.98
N GLU A 48 2.99 -17.01 -17.61
CA GLU A 48 3.71 -16.30 -16.54
C GLU A 48 3.80 -14.79 -16.78
N GLY A 49 4.22 -14.38 -17.97
CA GLY A 49 4.33 -12.97 -18.30
C GLY A 49 3.00 -12.24 -18.19
N GLN A 50 1.92 -12.85 -18.68
CA GLN A 50 0.59 -12.28 -18.59
C GLN A 50 0.12 -12.19 -17.14
N THR A 51 0.35 -13.22 -16.33
CA THR A 51 0.00 -13.23 -14.91
C THR A 51 0.73 -12.10 -14.17
N LEU A 52 2.03 -11.95 -14.41
CA LEU A 52 2.81 -10.88 -13.80
C LEU A 52 2.35 -9.50 -14.26
N ALA A 53 2.03 -9.34 -15.55
CA ALA A 53 1.52 -8.07 -16.07
C ALA A 53 0.17 -7.70 -15.44
N MET A 54 -0.73 -8.67 -15.31
CA MET A 54 -2.04 -8.45 -14.68
C MET A 54 -1.88 -8.09 -13.19
N ALA A 55 -0.99 -8.76 -12.49
CA ALA A 55 -0.69 -8.47 -11.09
C ALA A 55 -0.08 -7.07 -10.93
N ALA A 56 0.82 -6.68 -11.82
CA ALA A 56 1.42 -5.35 -11.82
C ALA A 56 0.35 -4.26 -12.05
N LEU A 57 -0.57 -4.48 -12.98
CA LEU A 57 -1.67 -3.55 -13.23
C LEU A 57 -2.62 -3.46 -12.02
N LEU A 58 -2.88 -4.57 -11.36
CA LEU A 58 -3.69 -4.59 -10.15
C LEU A 58 -3.05 -3.76 -9.04
N VAL A 59 -1.76 -3.92 -8.81
CA VAL A 59 -1.02 -3.12 -7.82
C VAL A 59 -1.02 -1.64 -8.21
N THR A 60 -0.86 -1.33 -9.49
CA THR A 60 -0.88 0.04 -9.99
C THR A 60 -2.26 0.68 -9.75
N ASP A 61 -3.33 -0.08 -9.96
CA ASP A 61 -4.69 0.37 -9.68
C ASP A 61 -4.88 0.69 -8.20
N GLN A 62 -4.39 -0.18 -7.32
CA GLN A 62 -4.39 0.06 -5.87
C GLN A 62 -3.60 1.32 -5.51
N LEU A 63 -2.47 1.55 -6.17
CA LEU A 63 -1.67 2.75 -5.96
C LEU A 63 -2.44 4.01 -6.37
N PHE A 64 -3.15 3.98 -7.48
CA PHE A 64 -3.95 5.11 -7.93
C PHE A 64 -5.11 5.41 -6.97
N ASP A 65 -5.76 4.37 -6.46
CA ASP A 65 -6.80 4.52 -5.44
C ASP A 65 -6.24 5.17 -4.18
N LEU A 66 -5.11 4.68 -3.71
CA LEU A 66 -4.45 5.21 -2.52
C LEU A 66 -4.01 6.66 -2.73
N LYS A 67 -3.48 6.97 -3.91
CA LYS A 67 -3.09 8.34 -4.26
C LYS A 67 -4.29 9.28 -4.30
N ALA A 68 -5.41 8.83 -4.84
CA ALA A 68 -6.65 9.61 -4.86
C ALA A 68 -7.15 9.91 -3.43
N GLU A 69 -7.09 8.91 -2.55
CA GLU A 69 -7.44 9.09 -1.14
C GLU A 69 -6.49 10.06 -0.43
N TYR A 70 -5.20 9.94 -0.69
CA TYR A 70 -4.20 10.86 -0.14
C TYR A 70 -4.43 12.29 -0.62
N ASP A 71 -4.68 12.48 -1.92
CA ASP A 71 -4.96 13.81 -2.49
C ASP A 71 -6.23 14.41 -1.90
N ALA A 72 -7.26 13.60 -1.67
CA ALA A 72 -8.49 14.03 -1.02
C ALA A 72 -8.25 14.48 0.42
N LEU A 73 -7.42 13.76 1.17
CA LEU A 73 -7.04 14.13 2.54
C LEU A 73 -6.18 15.40 2.56
N ALA A 74 -5.25 15.54 1.62
CA ALA A 74 -4.40 16.72 1.50
C ALA A 74 -5.19 17.96 1.07
N ALA A 75 -6.25 17.77 0.27
CA ALA A 75 -7.15 18.86 -0.17
C ALA A 75 -8.24 19.18 0.86
N ALA A 76 -8.45 18.31 1.88
CA ALA A 76 -9.39 18.60 2.95
C ALA A 76 -8.96 19.91 3.65
N PRO A 77 -9.92 20.79 3.97
CA PRO A 77 -9.56 22.04 4.62
C PRO A 77 -8.84 21.73 5.92
N ARG A 78 -7.56 22.07 5.92
CA ARG A 78 -6.80 22.05 7.17
C ARG A 78 -7.35 23.11 8.05
N GLN A 79 -7.93 22.72 9.16
CA GLN A 79 -8.24 23.69 10.18
C GLN A 79 -6.94 24.30 10.63
N PRO A 80 -6.85 25.64 10.68
CA PRO A 80 -5.65 26.29 11.18
C PRO A 80 -5.33 25.73 12.55
N VAL A 81 -4.07 25.36 12.77
CA VAL A 81 -3.61 24.96 14.10
C VAL A 81 -3.91 26.12 15.06
N PRO A 82 -4.79 25.93 16.05
CA PRO A 82 -5.10 27.02 16.95
C PRO A 82 -3.85 27.45 17.69
N PRO A 83 -3.68 28.77 17.91
CA PRO A 83 -2.58 29.24 18.73
C PRO A 83 -2.68 28.70 20.16
N ALA A 84 -1.59 28.68 20.88
CA ALA A 84 -1.56 28.26 22.29
C ALA A 84 -2.68 28.94 23.07
N GLY A 85 -3.59 28.14 23.67
CA GLY A 85 -4.82 28.63 24.29
C GLY A 85 -6.10 28.12 23.61
N MET A 86 -5.98 27.00 22.91
CA MET A 86 -7.07 26.27 22.25
C MET A 86 -8.27 26.11 23.16
N ALA A 87 -9.46 26.48 22.69
CA ALA A 87 -10.70 26.20 23.39
C ALA A 87 -10.95 24.69 23.46
N PRO A 88 -11.59 24.16 24.52
CA PRO A 88 -11.90 22.75 24.63
C PRO A 88 -12.65 22.17 23.43
N GLU A 89 -13.51 22.95 22.80
CA GLU A 89 -14.24 22.58 21.60
C GLU A 89 -13.31 22.32 20.41
N ASP A 90 -12.23 23.09 20.29
CA ASP A 90 -11.23 22.92 19.24
C ASP A 90 -10.39 21.67 19.47
N GLU A 91 -10.12 21.31 20.73
CA GLU A 91 -9.44 20.07 21.07
C GLU A 91 -10.27 18.85 20.68
N GLU A 92 -11.58 18.87 20.93
CA GLU A 92 -12.48 17.78 20.50
C GLU A 92 -12.49 17.63 18.98
N MET A 93 -12.49 18.71 18.24
CA MET A 93 -12.43 18.68 16.78
C MET A 93 -11.12 18.10 16.27
N VAL A 94 -10.00 18.44 16.88
CA VAL A 94 -8.69 17.90 16.53
C VAL A 94 -8.62 16.41 16.84
N VAL A 95 -9.11 15.97 17.99
CA VAL A 95 -9.17 14.56 18.37
C VAL A 95 -10.05 13.79 17.40
N ALA A 96 -11.22 14.32 17.05
CA ALA A 96 -12.13 13.69 16.08
C ALA A 96 -11.46 13.57 14.69
N ALA A 97 -10.73 14.59 14.26
CA ALA A 97 -10.01 14.56 12.98
C ALA A 97 -8.89 13.52 12.98
N VAL A 98 -8.14 13.39 14.07
CA VAL A 98 -7.09 12.38 14.23
C VAL A 98 -7.69 10.98 14.24
N ASP A 99 -8.79 10.77 14.96
CA ASP A 99 -9.49 9.47 14.98
C ASP A 99 -10.01 9.09 13.60
N HIS A 100 -10.55 10.04 12.86
CA HIS A 100 -11.03 9.79 11.49
C HIS A 100 -9.86 9.41 10.56
N LEU A 101 -8.74 10.10 10.67
CA LEU A 101 -7.55 9.79 9.89
C LEU A 101 -7.00 8.41 10.24
N ALA A 102 -6.96 8.06 11.53
CA ALA A 102 -6.52 6.75 11.98
C ALA A 102 -7.40 5.64 11.41
N LYS A 103 -8.72 5.81 11.42
CA LYS A 103 -9.67 4.86 10.81
C LYS A 103 -9.44 4.68 9.32
N ARG A 104 -9.16 5.76 8.59
CA ARG A 104 -8.88 5.68 7.15
C ARG A 104 -7.59 4.93 6.89
N ILE A 105 -6.57 5.14 7.70
CA ILE A 105 -5.31 4.40 7.60
C ILE A 105 -5.55 2.91 7.86
N GLU A 106 -6.33 2.58 8.88
CA GLU A 106 -6.69 1.19 9.18
C GLU A 106 -7.49 0.55 8.03
N ASP A 107 -8.45 1.27 7.45
CA ASP A 107 -9.24 0.80 6.32
C ASP A 107 -8.37 0.55 5.09
N ILE A 108 -7.42 1.43 4.80
CA ILE A 108 -6.47 1.26 3.70
C ILE A 108 -5.59 0.03 3.95
N ALA A 109 -5.07 -0.12 5.16
CA ALA A 109 -4.26 -1.28 5.52
C ALA A 109 -5.07 -2.58 5.40
N ALA A 110 -6.33 -2.59 5.82
CA ALA A 110 -7.21 -3.74 5.68
C ALA A 110 -7.49 -4.08 4.21
N ARG A 111 -7.65 -3.09 3.35
CA ARG A 111 -7.81 -3.29 1.90
C ARG A 111 -6.56 -3.91 1.29
N LEU A 112 -5.38 -3.45 1.70
CA LEU A 112 -4.11 -4.00 1.25
C LEU A 112 -3.92 -5.45 1.70
N GLU A 113 -4.35 -5.79 2.91
CA GLU A 113 -4.29 -7.16 3.42
C GLU A 113 -5.25 -8.10 2.70
N ARG A 114 -6.37 -7.60 2.21
CA ARG A 114 -7.40 -8.39 1.50
C ARG A 114 -7.13 -8.55 0.02
N ALA A 115 -6.24 -7.77 -0.51
CA ALA A 115 -5.96 -7.75 -1.94
C ALA A 115 -5.20 -8.99 -2.42
#